data_3db673dc08592404ef212e263b2dacd4
#
_entry.id   3db673dc08592404ef212e263b2dacd4
#
_cell.length_a   1.000
_cell.length_b   1.000
_cell.length_c   1.000
_cell.angle_alpha   90.00
_cell.angle_beta   90.00
_cell.angle_gamma   90.00
#
_symmetry.space_group_name_H-M   'P 1'
#
loop_
_entity.id
_entity.type
_entity.pdbx_description
1 polymer ?
#
loop_
_entity_poly.entity_id
_entity_poly.type
_entity_poly.pdbx_seq_one_letter_code
_entity_poly.pdbx_strand_id
1 'polypeptide(L)'
;VKVRDVMTANPITVRADEPLSTAARRMRDGDVGAVIVVDGTEVRGVVTDRDIAVRAVAEDLDPRTLPTGELAGPDVIATSAEDDAATAVELMRTHSVRRLPVMDGEQVVGMVTLGDLAVARDQDSALADISSVAPNN
;
A
#
# COMPACT_ATOMS: atom_id res chain seq x y z
N VAL A 1 8.84 16.13 -9.45
CA VAL A 1 9.27 14.83 -8.91
C VAL A 1 8.24 13.79 -9.29
N LYS A 2 8.68 12.72 -9.93
CA LYS A 2 7.80 11.63 -10.32
C LYS A 2 7.63 10.65 -9.17
N VAL A 3 6.50 9.95 -9.16
CA VAL A 3 6.21 8.92 -8.17
C VAL A 3 7.30 7.85 -8.14
N ARG A 4 7.82 7.47 -9.31
CA ARG A 4 8.91 6.49 -9.40
C ARG A 4 10.14 6.86 -8.58
N ASP A 5 10.40 8.15 -8.41
CA ASP A 5 11.59 8.65 -7.70
C ASP A 5 11.47 8.53 -6.18
N VAL A 6 10.27 8.39 -5.66
CA VAL A 6 10.02 8.40 -4.21
C VAL A 6 9.34 7.15 -3.69
N MET A 7 8.87 6.27 -4.56
CA MET A 7 8.21 5.03 -4.17
C MET A 7 9.19 4.02 -3.57
N THR A 8 8.66 3.05 -2.84
CA THR A 8 9.39 1.84 -2.49
C THR A 8 9.16 0.83 -3.59
N ALA A 9 10.23 0.39 -4.24
CA ALA A 9 10.16 -0.58 -5.31
C ALA A 9 9.99 -2.00 -4.76
N ASN A 10 9.60 -2.94 -5.64
CA ASN A 10 9.44 -4.35 -5.32
C ASN A 10 8.48 -4.57 -4.14
N PRO A 11 7.22 -4.16 -4.30
CA PRO A 11 6.25 -4.25 -3.22
C PRO A 11 5.93 -5.71 -2.91
N ILE A 12 5.56 -5.97 -1.66
CA ILE A 12 5.11 -7.29 -1.25
C ILE A 12 3.67 -7.45 -1.72
N THR A 13 3.43 -8.53 -2.45
CA THR A 13 2.10 -8.84 -2.98
C THR A 13 1.55 -10.12 -2.37
N VAL A 14 0.25 -10.27 -2.43
CA VAL A 14 -0.48 -11.49 -2.05
C VAL A 14 -1.60 -11.67 -3.06
N ARG A 15 -1.90 -12.92 -3.42
CA ARG A 15 -3.03 -13.18 -4.30
C ARG A 15 -4.34 -13.03 -3.54
N ALA A 16 -5.37 -12.56 -4.25
CA ALA A 16 -6.69 -12.36 -3.66
C ALA A 16 -7.28 -13.63 -3.06
N ASP A 17 -6.96 -14.79 -3.62
CA ASP A 17 -7.48 -16.09 -3.16
C ASP A 17 -6.66 -16.69 -2.00
N GLU A 18 -5.50 -16.13 -1.67
CA GLU A 18 -4.70 -16.63 -0.56
C GLU A 18 -5.35 -16.26 0.79
N PRO A 19 -5.22 -17.13 1.80
CA PRO A 19 -5.79 -16.83 3.12
C PRO A 19 -5.19 -15.56 3.72
N LEU A 20 -5.98 -14.85 4.50
CA LEU A 20 -5.55 -13.63 5.16
C LEU A 20 -4.31 -13.87 6.04
N SER A 21 -4.19 -15.06 6.64
CA SER A 21 -3.02 -15.41 7.43
C SER A 21 -1.72 -15.37 6.60
N THR A 22 -1.80 -15.68 5.30
CA THR A 22 -0.65 -15.56 4.41
C THR A 22 -0.22 -14.10 4.27
N ALA A 23 -1.17 -13.18 4.12
CA ALA A 23 -0.88 -11.75 4.07
C ALA A 23 -0.22 -11.29 5.38
N ALA A 24 -0.75 -11.73 6.51
CA ALA A 24 -0.19 -11.38 7.82
C ALA A 24 1.26 -11.87 7.97
N ARG A 25 1.54 -13.10 7.54
CA ARG A 25 2.90 -13.64 7.59
C ARG A 25 3.86 -12.86 6.70
N ARG A 26 3.41 -12.45 5.51
CA ARG A 26 4.25 -11.64 4.61
C ARG A 26 4.53 -10.26 5.19
N MET A 27 3.57 -9.68 5.89
CA MET A 27 3.80 -8.42 6.62
C MET A 27 4.84 -8.60 7.72
N ARG A 28 4.74 -9.69 8.49
CA ARG A 28 5.69 -10.01 9.55
C ARG A 28 7.09 -10.20 8.99
N ASP A 29 7.21 -11.04 7.97
CA ASP A 29 8.51 -11.43 7.43
C ASP A 29 9.18 -10.28 6.68
N GLY A 30 8.39 -9.42 6.04
CA GLY A 30 8.88 -8.23 5.35
C GLY A 30 8.97 -6.99 6.21
N ASP A 31 8.52 -7.07 7.46
CA ASP A 31 8.47 -5.93 8.39
C ASP A 31 7.74 -4.73 7.77
N VAL A 32 6.58 -4.98 7.21
CA VAL A 32 5.74 -3.96 6.59
C VAL A 32 4.32 -4.02 7.14
N GLY A 33 3.60 -2.91 7.08
CA GLY A 33 2.22 -2.83 7.55
C GLY A 33 1.17 -2.92 6.45
N ALA A 34 1.59 -3.18 5.22
CA ALA A 34 0.66 -3.26 4.10
C ALA A 34 1.21 -4.19 3.03
N VAL A 35 0.29 -4.86 2.33
CA VAL A 35 0.62 -5.67 1.14
C VAL A 35 -0.35 -5.30 0.02
N ILE A 36 0.09 -5.50 -1.21
CA ILE A 36 -0.75 -5.27 -2.38
C ILE A 36 -1.42 -6.58 -2.76
N VAL A 37 -2.73 -6.53 -2.91
CA VAL A 37 -3.53 -7.69 -3.29
C VAL A 37 -3.66 -7.73 -4.80
N VAL A 38 -3.32 -8.86 -5.39
CA VAL A 38 -3.35 -9.05 -6.85
C VAL A 38 -4.24 -10.23 -7.21
N ASP A 39 -4.80 -10.17 -8.41
CA ASP A 39 -5.57 -11.26 -9.01
C ASP A 39 -5.02 -11.44 -10.43
N GLY A 40 -4.17 -12.45 -10.61
CA GLY A 40 -3.37 -12.55 -11.81
C GLY A 40 -2.42 -11.36 -11.91
N THR A 41 -2.54 -10.58 -12.97
CA THR A 41 -1.76 -9.34 -13.16
C THR A 41 -2.50 -8.10 -12.65
N GLU A 42 -3.78 -8.23 -12.29
CA GLU A 42 -4.58 -7.10 -11.85
C GLU A 42 -4.35 -6.80 -10.37
N VAL A 43 -4.19 -5.52 -10.04
CA VAL A 43 -4.18 -5.06 -8.66
C VAL A 43 -5.62 -4.95 -8.17
N ARG A 44 -5.91 -5.58 -7.03
CA ARG A 44 -7.24 -5.54 -6.41
C ARG A 44 -7.30 -4.48 -5.30
N GLY A 45 -6.19 -4.09 -4.75
CA GLY A 45 -6.14 -3.08 -3.71
C GLY A 45 -4.99 -3.31 -2.73
N VAL A 46 -5.09 -2.66 -1.59
CA VAL A 46 -4.09 -2.75 -0.52
C VAL A 46 -4.79 -3.24 0.75
N VAL A 47 -4.16 -4.17 1.45
CA VAL A 47 -4.61 -4.62 2.77
C VAL A 47 -3.55 -4.24 3.80
N THR A 48 -3.97 -3.61 4.88
CA THR A 48 -3.10 -3.16 5.94
C THR A 48 -3.25 -4.01 7.20
N ASP A 49 -2.28 -3.91 8.11
CA ASP A 49 -2.36 -4.54 9.43
C ASP A 49 -3.59 -4.03 10.20
N ARG A 50 -3.94 -2.75 10.04
CA ARG A 50 -5.16 -2.22 10.63
C ARG A 50 -6.41 -2.89 10.07
N ASP A 51 -6.47 -3.11 8.75
CA ASP A 51 -7.59 -3.82 8.14
C ASP A 51 -7.76 -5.21 8.74
N ILE A 52 -6.66 -5.92 8.95
CA ILE A 52 -6.69 -7.25 9.55
C ILE A 52 -7.24 -7.20 10.97
N ALA A 53 -6.78 -6.25 11.78
CA ALA A 53 -7.22 -6.14 13.17
C ALA A 53 -8.69 -5.72 13.27
N VAL A 54 -9.09 -4.71 12.50
CA VAL A 54 -10.41 -4.07 12.67
C VAL A 54 -11.50 -4.78 11.86
N ARG A 55 -11.16 -5.29 10.67
CA ARG A 55 -12.14 -5.85 9.75
C ARG A 55 -12.17 -7.37 9.74
N ALA A 56 -11.18 -8.01 10.31
CA ALA A 56 -11.15 -9.47 10.40
C ALA A 56 -11.17 -9.95 11.87
N VAL A 57 -10.19 -9.57 12.66
CA VAL A 57 -10.07 -10.03 14.04
C VAL A 57 -11.25 -9.53 14.88
N ALA A 58 -11.58 -8.25 14.80
CA ALA A 58 -12.68 -7.67 15.57
C ALA A 58 -14.05 -8.23 15.16
N GLU A 59 -14.17 -8.72 13.93
CA GLU A 59 -15.42 -9.32 13.42
C GLU A 59 -15.44 -10.84 13.57
N ASP A 60 -14.48 -11.41 14.27
CA ASP A 60 -14.37 -12.87 14.51
C ASP A 60 -14.30 -13.70 13.23
N LEU A 61 -13.72 -13.13 12.18
CA LEU A 61 -13.48 -13.87 10.94
C LEU A 61 -12.22 -14.71 11.06
N ASP A 62 -12.23 -15.90 10.46
CA ASP A 62 -11.10 -16.82 10.54
C ASP A 62 -10.05 -16.46 9.46
N PRO A 63 -8.87 -15.96 9.85
CA PRO A 63 -7.84 -15.59 8.89
C PRO A 63 -7.26 -16.76 8.11
N ARG A 64 -7.48 -17.99 8.58
CA ARG A 64 -6.99 -19.20 7.88
C ARG A 64 -7.83 -19.53 6.66
N THR A 65 -9.07 -19.08 6.62
CA THR A 65 -10.01 -19.39 5.55
C THR A 65 -10.50 -18.18 4.79
N LEU A 66 -10.42 -16.98 5.37
CA LEU A 66 -10.88 -15.76 4.72
C LEU A 66 -9.90 -15.37 3.60
N PRO A 67 -10.36 -15.28 2.35
CA PRO A 67 -9.49 -14.83 1.26
C PRO A 67 -9.07 -13.37 1.47
N THR A 68 -7.81 -13.08 1.22
CA THR A 68 -7.28 -11.73 1.40
C THR A 68 -8.03 -10.69 0.57
N GLY A 69 -8.47 -11.07 -0.62
CA GLY A 69 -9.23 -10.17 -1.50
C GLY A 69 -10.53 -9.64 -0.91
N GLU A 70 -11.10 -10.33 0.08
CA GLU A 70 -12.30 -9.87 0.76
C GLU A 70 -12.08 -8.58 1.55
N LEU A 71 -10.83 -8.32 1.97
CA LEU A 71 -10.49 -7.10 2.70
C LEU A 71 -10.06 -5.97 1.77
N ALA A 72 -9.72 -6.26 0.53
CA ALA A 72 -9.47 -5.21 -0.46
C ALA A 72 -10.80 -4.53 -0.79
N GLY A 73 -10.81 -3.21 -0.83
CA GLY A 73 -12.03 -2.47 -1.12
C GLY A 73 -12.55 -2.74 -2.53
N PRO A 74 -13.77 -2.31 -2.84
CA PRO A 74 -14.38 -2.53 -4.15
C PRO A 74 -13.71 -1.72 -5.26
N ASP A 75 -13.06 -0.63 -4.92
CA ASP A 75 -12.43 0.27 -5.88
C ASP A 75 -10.92 0.14 -5.81
N VAL A 76 -10.30 0.04 -6.97
CA VAL A 76 -8.85 0.01 -7.08
C VAL A 76 -8.36 1.43 -7.32
N ILE A 77 -7.54 1.94 -6.39
CA ILE A 77 -6.95 3.27 -6.48
C ILE A 77 -5.46 3.08 -6.56
N ALA A 78 -4.87 3.50 -7.68
CA ALA A 78 -3.45 3.34 -7.95
C ALA A 78 -2.94 4.57 -8.68
N THR A 79 -1.63 4.76 -8.67
CA THR A 79 -0.97 5.84 -9.40
C THR A 79 0.03 5.22 -10.38
N SER A 80 0.39 5.97 -11.42
CA SER A 80 1.41 5.55 -12.36
C SER A 80 2.80 5.97 -11.86
N ALA A 81 3.80 5.15 -12.14
CA ALA A 81 5.19 5.49 -11.84
C ALA A 81 5.62 6.81 -12.52
N GLU A 82 5.00 7.14 -13.64
CA GLU A 82 5.31 8.35 -14.40
C GLU A 82 4.47 9.56 -13.97
N ASP A 83 3.51 9.37 -13.07
CA ASP A 83 2.73 10.49 -12.52
C ASP A 83 3.63 11.41 -11.70
N ASP A 84 3.27 12.69 -11.70
CA ASP A 84 3.89 13.64 -10.79
C ASP A 84 3.46 13.33 -9.36
N ALA A 85 4.33 13.58 -8.40
CA ALA A 85 4.03 13.40 -6.98
C ALA A 85 2.76 14.15 -6.57
N ALA A 86 2.51 15.34 -7.14
CA ALA A 86 1.30 16.10 -6.89
C ALA A 86 0.03 15.34 -7.27
N THR A 87 0.07 14.56 -8.34
CA THR A 87 -1.06 13.73 -8.78
C THR A 87 -1.37 12.65 -7.73
N ALA A 88 -0.33 12.00 -7.20
CA ALA A 88 -0.51 11.01 -6.16
C ALA A 88 -1.10 11.61 -4.88
N VAL A 89 -0.67 12.80 -4.49
CA VAL A 89 -1.23 13.53 -3.34
C VAL A 89 -2.72 13.77 -3.54
N GLU A 90 -3.13 14.21 -4.72
CA GLU A 90 -4.54 14.45 -5.03
C GLU A 90 -5.37 13.16 -4.97
N LEU A 91 -4.83 12.05 -5.46
CA LEU A 91 -5.51 10.76 -5.38
C LEU A 91 -5.70 10.35 -3.92
N MET A 92 -4.68 10.52 -3.09
CA MET A 92 -4.76 10.21 -1.67
C MET A 92 -5.80 11.07 -0.97
N ARG A 93 -5.86 12.36 -1.31
CA ARG A 93 -6.82 13.28 -0.72
C ARG A 93 -8.25 12.94 -1.14
N THR A 94 -8.45 12.74 -2.44
CA THR A 94 -9.78 12.45 -3.00
C THR A 94 -10.37 11.16 -2.43
N HIS A 95 -9.54 10.14 -2.24
CA HIS A 95 -9.99 8.83 -1.80
C HIS A 95 -9.73 8.54 -0.31
N SER A 96 -9.18 9.51 0.40
CA SER A 96 -8.88 9.39 1.84
C SER A 96 -8.00 8.19 2.17
N VAL A 97 -6.99 7.96 1.34
CA VAL A 97 -6.01 6.89 1.52
C VAL A 97 -4.62 7.47 1.70
N ARG A 98 -3.75 6.72 2.35
CA ARG A 98 -2.37 7.15 2.65
C ARG A 98 -1.32 6.34 1.91
N ARG A 99 -1.75 5.38 1.12
CA ARG A 99 -0.88 4.50 0.35
C ARG A 99 -1.51 4.24 -0.99
N LEU A 100 -0.68 4.14 -2.01
CA LEU A 100 -1.14 3.81 -3.36
C LEU A 100 -0.19 2.78 -3.96
N PRO A 101 -0.71 1.72 -4.58
CA PRO A 101 0.08 0.91 -5.49
C PRO A 101 0.56 1.77 -6.64
N VAL A 102 1.79 1.52 -7.09
CA VAL A 102 2.38 2.24 -8.21
C VAL A 102 2.47 1.28 -9.39
N MET A 103 1.91 1.70 -10.51
CA MET A 103 1.81 0.89 -11.71
C MET A 103 2.76 1.39 -12.78
N ASP A 104 3.30 0.45 -13.56
CA ASP A 104 3.98 0.75 -14.81
C ASP A 104 3.29 -0.09 -15.88
N GLY A 105 2.38 0.53 -16.63
CA GLY A 105 1.46 -0.20 -17.48
C GLY A 105 0.55 -1.08 -16.63
N GLU A 106 0.56 -2.38 -16.87
CA GLU A 106 -0.27 -3.33 -16.14
C GLU A 106 0.47 -4.00 -14.97
N GLN A 107 1.73 -3.63 -14.74
CA GLN A 107 2.52 -4.22 -13.67
C GLN A 107 2.60 -3.31 -12.47
N VAL A 108 2.43 -3.89 -11.28
CA VAL A 108 2.71 -3.17 -10.04
C VAL A 108 4.22 -3.15 -9.82
N VAL A 109 4.79 -1.96 -9.67
CA VAL A 109 6.24 -1.79 -9.53
C VAL A 109 6.65 -1.21 -8.19
N GLY A 110 5.70 -0.72 -7.40
CA GLY A 110 6.04 -0.12 -6.12
C GLY A 110 4.82 0.20 -5.29
N MET A 111 5.10 0.82 -4.17
CA MET A 111 4.12 1.40 -3.25
C MET A 111 4.61 2.79 -2.88
N VAL A 112 3.73 3.77 -2.89
CA VAL A 112 4.05 5.12 -2.42
C VAL A 112 3.15 5.44 -1.23
N THR A 113 3.73 6.04 -0.20
CA THR A 113 3.01 6.46 0.99
C THR A 113 2.95 7.97 1.08
N LEU A 114 2.03 8.47 1.90
CA LEU A 114 1.97 9.90 2.17
C LEU A 114 3.28 10.41 2.77
N GLY A 115 3.94 9.60 3.61
CA GLY A 115 5.25 9.95 4.16
C GLY A 115 6.33 10.10 3.10
N ASP A 116 6.34 9.20 2.10
CA ASP A 116 7.28 9.30 0.99
C ASP A 116 7.11 10.63 0.23
N LEU A 117 5.86 11.02 0.01
CA LEU A 117 5.54 12.25 -0.70
C LEU A 117 5.89 13.49 0.12
N ALA A 118 5.71 13.44 1.43
CA ALA A 118 6.08 14.53 2.31
C ALA A 118 7.61 14.75 2.32
N VAL A 119 8.40 13.67 2.35
CA VAL A 119 9.86 13.74 2.28
C VAL A 119 10.30 14.38 0.96
N ALA A 120 9.70 13.95 -0.15
CA ALA A 120 10.03 14.47 -1.47
C ALA A 120 9.68 15.97 -1.61
N ARG A 121 8.59 16.40 -1.00
CA ARG A 121 8.10 17.77 -1.13
C ARG A 121 8.89 18.76 -0.30
N ASP A 122 9.37 18.34 0.88
CA ASP A 122 9.99 19.26 1.82
C ASP A 122 11.19 18.59 2.50
N GLN A 123 12.21 18.33 1.69
CA GLN A 123 13.40 17.61 2.14
C GLN A 123 14.20 18.37 3.19
N ASP A 124 14.08 19.69 3.24
CA ASP A 124 14.87 20.53 4.15
C ASP A 124 14.16 20.78 5.49
N SER A 125 12.95 20.23 5.68
CA SER A 125 12.21 20.45 6.92
C SER A 125 12.55 19.41 7.97
N ALA A 126 12.40 19.77 9.25
CA ALA A 126 12.55 18.83 10.36
C ALA A 126 11.52 17.70 10.27
N LEU A 127 10.34 17.98 9.74
CA LEU A 127 9.29 16.98 9.55
C LEU A 127 9.71 15.94 8.51
N ALA A 128 10.34 16.35 7.43
CA ALA A 128 10.85 15.45 6.41
C ALA A 128 11.94 14.55 6.99
N ASP A 129 12.85 15.10 7.80
CA ASP A 129 13.88 14.32 8.46
C ASP A 129 13.29 13.25 9.37
N ILE A 130 12.27 13.60 10.14
CA ILE A 130 11.56 12.66 11.01
C ILE A 130 10.90 11.56 10.18
N SER A 131 10.25 11.92 9.09
CA SER A 131 9.58 10.94 8.22
C SER A 131 10.55 9.98 7.58
N SER A 132 11.74 10.45 7.23
CA SER A 132 12.76 9.59 6.60
C SER A 132 13.40 8.62 7.59
N VAL A 133 13.46 9.00 8.87
CA VAL A 133 14.06 8.17 9.92
C VAL A 133 13.08 7.12 10.45
N ALA A 134 11.80 7.42 10.45
CA ALA A 134 10.76 6.55 10.99
C ALA A 134 9.88 6.01 9.87
N PRO A 135 10.33 4.96 9.16
CA PRO A 135 9.52 4.37 8.11
C PRO A 135 8.27 3.78 8.74
N ASN A 136 7.15 4.17 8.19
CA ASN A 136 5.88 3.73 8.73
C ASN A 136 5.19 2.79 7.81
N ASN A 137 4.55 1.99 8.43
CA ASN A 137 3.62 1.08 7.83
C ASN A 137 2.49 1.76 7.09
#